data_6682d73095c4de95f27ab5191da69c92
#
_entry.id   6682d73095c4de95f27ab5191da69c92
#
_cell.length_a   1.000
_cell.length_b   1.000
_cell.length_c   1.000
_cell.angle_alpha   90.00
_cell.angle_beta   90.00
_cell.angle_gamma   90.00
#
_symmetry.space_group_name_H-M   'P 1'
#
loop_
_entity.id
_entity.type
_entity.pdbx_description
1 polymer ?
#
loop_
_entity_poly.entity_id
_entity_poly.type
_entity_poly.pdbx_seq_one_letter_code
_entity_poly.pdbx_strand_id
1 'polypeptide(L)'
;MTVKRTSFPSDPFVSSANVLAKAVRAARTQAQLTMADAALVANVALQTLVDVEAGRAGVSLAKLLQIADALGVSLFVAPAALREEVRSQIQDITNAGDDV
;
A
#
# COMPACT_ATOMS: atom_id res chain seq x y z
N MET A 1 0.56 19.50 11.67
CA MET A 1 1.56 18.42 11.95
C MET A 1 1.98 17.78 10.65
N THR A 2 3.27 17.67 10.39
CA THR A 2 3.77 17.02 9.19
C THR A 2 3.99 15.52 9.47
N VAL A 3 3.39 14.67 8.63
CA VAL A 3 3.59 13.23 8.71
C VAL A 3 4.85 12.89 7.91
N LYS A 4 5.73 12.08 8.50
CA LYS A 4 6.95 11.66 7.81
C LYS A 4 6.59 10.68 6.69
N ARG A 5 6.93 11.05 5.44
CA ARG A 5 6.64 10.24 4.27
C ARG A 5 7.47 8.98 4.24
N THR A 6 6.86 7.87 3.82
CA THR A 6 7.55 6.63 3.57
C THR A 6 7.36 6.25 2.10
N SER A 7 8.28 5.43 1.59
CA SER A 7 8.28 5.01 0.19
C SER A 7 7.46 3.74 0.00
N PHE A 8 6.86 3.61 -1.20
CA PHE A 8 6.26 2.35 -1.61
C PHE A 8 7.33 1.26 -1.72
N PRO A 9 6.95 -0.03 -1.53
CA PRO A 9 7.87 -1.13 -1.78
C PRO A 9 8.39 -1.09 -3.22
N SER A 10 9.65 -1.44 -3.42
CA SER A 10 10.23 -1.50 -4.76
C SER A 10 9.65 -2.63 -5.61
N ASP A 11 9.21 -3.74 -4.97
CA ASP A 11 8.56 -4.85 -5.64
C ASP A 11 7.04 -4.62 -5.60
N PRO A 12 6.35 -4.57 -6.78
CA PRO A 12 4.92 -4.33 -6.83
C PRO A 12 4.08 -5.54 -6.44
N PHE A 13 4.67 -6.72 -6.32
CA PHE A 13 3.91 -7.94 -6.01
C PHE A 13 3.73 -8.09 -4.51
N VAL A 14 2.47 -8.34 -4.11
CA VAL A 14 2.12 -8.56 -2.71
C VAL A 14 2.43 -10.02 -2.36
N SER A 15 3.66 -10.27 -1.94
CA SER A 15 4.12 -11.61 -1.57
C SER A 15 3.91 -11.93 -0.09
N SER A 16 3.61 -10.91 0.71
CA SER A 16 3.37 -11.06 2.14
C SER A 16 2.53 -9.88 2.65
N ALA A 17 2.00 -10.03 3.86
CA ALA A 17 1.27 -8.95 4.51
C ALA A 17 2.15 -7.72 4.73
N ASN A 18 3.45 -7.90 4.91
CA ASN A 18 4.39 -6.79 5.11
C ASN A 18 4.51 -5.89 3.88
N VAL A 19 4.46 -6.46 2.68
CA VAL A 19 4.50 -5.67 1.44
C VAL A 19 3.29 -4.74 1.38
N LEU A 20 2.11 -5.29 1.64
CA LEU A 20 0.88 -4.50 1.64
C LEU A 20 0.89 -3.46 2.77
N ALA A 21 1.40 -3.83 3.95
CA ALA A 21 1.55 -2.92 5.07
C ALA A 21 2.37 -1.68 4.69
N LYS A 22 3.49 -1.90 4.01
CA LYS A 22 4.37 -0.81 3.55
C LYS A 22 3.69 0.06 2.49
N ALA A 23 2.94 -0.55 1.58
CA ALA A 23 2.21 0.18 0.54
C ALA A 23 1.12 1.08 1.15
N VAL A 24 0.34 0.55 2.08
CA VAL A 24 -0.70 1.31 2.78
C VAL A 24 -0.08 2.46 3.57
N ARG A 25 0.99 2.19 4.30
CA ARG A 25 1.70 3.22 5.06
C ARG A 25 2.26 4.32 4.14
N ALA A 26 2.85 3.93 3.01
CA ALA A 26 3.36 4.90 2.04
C ALA A 26 2.25 5.80 1.52
N ALA A 27 1.12 5.22 1.10
CA ALA A 27 -0.01 5.98 0.61
C ALA A 27 -0.55 6.95 1.68
N ARG A 28 -0.71 6.46 2.91
CA ARG A 28 -1.19 7.28 4.03
C ARG A 28 -0.22 8.43 4.33
N THR A 29 1.06 8.15 4.48
CA THR A 29 2.04 9.17 4.87
C THR A 29 2.30 10.18 3.76
N GLN A 30 2.28 9.73 2.50
CA GLN A 30 2.43 10.64 1.36
C GLN A 30 1.23 11.57 1.22
N ALA A 31 0.04 11.14 1.64
CA ALA A 31 -1.15 11.98 1.71
C ALA A 31 -1.20 12.84 2.98
N GLN A 32 -0.19 12.77 3.84
CA GLN A 32 -0.10 13.52 5.10
C GLN A 32 -1.24 13.20 6.07
N LEU A 33 -1.71 11.96 6.06
CA LEU A 33 -2.78 11.50 6.96
C LEU A 33 -2.19 10.81 8.18
N THR A 34 -2.74 11.14 9.35
CA THR A 34 -2.48 10.36 10.56
C THR A 34 -3.24 9.04 10.48
N MET A 35 -2.91 8.09 11.36
CA MET A 35 -3.66 6.83 11.45
C MET A 35 -5.16 7.06 11.65
N ALA A 36 -5.51 7.98 12.55
CA ALA A 36 -6.91 8.27 12.85
C ALA A 36 -7.63 8.86 11.64
N ASP A 37 -6.99 9.80 10.93
CA ASP A 37 -7.57 10.41 9.74
C ASP A 37 -7.75 9.39 8.63
N ALA A 38 -6.75 8.54 8.41
CA ALA A 38 -6.82 7.52 7.37
C ALA A 38 -7.92 6.47 7.66
N ALA A 39 -8.08 6.10 8.93
CA ALA A 39 -9.16 5.19 9.32
C ALA A 39 -10.54 5.79 9.02
N LEU A 40 -10.71 7.09 9.27
CA LEU A 40 -11.95 7.79 8.91
C LEU A 40 -12.17 7.81 7.41
N VAL A 41 -11.15 8.14 6.63
CA VAL A 41 -11.23 8.18 5.16
C VAL A 41 -11.60 6.80 4.60
N ALA A 42 -10.99 5.75 5.13
CA ALA A 42 -11.24 4.38 4.68
C ALA A 42 -12.50 3.77 5.28
N ASN A 43 -13.13 4.45 6.23
CA ASN A 43 -14.32 3.98 6.93
C ASN A 43 -14.10 2.61 7.60
N VAL A 44 -12.99 2.50 8.31
CA VAL A 44 -12.64 1.31 9.10
C VAL A 44 -12.29 1.73 10.52
N ALA A 45 -12.32 0.78 11.45
CA ALA A 45 -11.87 1.03 12.81
C ALA A 45 -10.36 1.35 12.82
N LEU A 46 -9.95 2.22 13.71
CA LEU A 46 -8.53 2.57 13.86
C LEU A 46 -7.66 1.32 14.07
N GLN A 47 -8.13 0.40 14.91
CA GLN A 47 -7.39 -0.83 15.19
C GLN A 47 -7.20 -1.67 13.93
N THR A 48 -8.18 -1.70 13.02
CA THR A 48 -8.06 -2.40 11.75
C THR A 48 -6.90 -1.83 10.92
N LEU A 49 -6.80 -0.51 10.82
CA LEU A 49 -5.72 0.12 10.08
C LEU A 49 -4.36 -0.12 10.77
N VAL A 50 -4.31 -0.04 12.09
CA VAL A 50 -3.11 -0.36 12.86
C VAL A 50 -2.63 -1.78 12.55
N ASP A 51 -3.55 -2.74 12.53
CA ASP A 51 -3.23 -4.14 12.25
C ASP A 51 -2.69 -4.33 10.83
N VAL A 52 -3.30 -3.65 9.86
CA VAL A 52 -2.85 -3.71 8.46
C VAL A 52 -1.42 -3.17 8.33
N GLU A 53 -1.14 -2.01 8.90
CA GLU A 53 0.19 -1.39 8.80
C GLU A 53 1.25 -2.14 9.64
N ALA A 54 0.82 -2.93 10.60
CA ALA A 54 1.72 -3.81 11.35
C ALA A 54 2.00 -5.14 10.63
N GLY A 55 1.33 -5.39 9.50
CA GLY A 55 1.49 -6.64 8.76
C GLY A 55 0.86 -7.83 9.46
N ARG A 56 -0.14 -7.60 10.31
CA ARG A 56 -0.78 -8.67 11.07
C ARG A 56 -1.73 -9.48 10.18
N ALA A 57 -1.75 -10.79 10.40
CA ALA A 57 -2.71 -11.67 9.77
C ALA A 57 -4.10 -11.49 10.40
N GLY A 58 -5.14 -11.92 9.70
CA GLY A 58 -6.50 -11.94 10.23
C GLY A 58 -7.38 -10.76 9.81
N VAL A 59 -6.84 -9.78 9.12
CA VAL A 59 -7.67 -8.73 8.52
C VAL A 59 -8.27 -9.30 7.22
N SER A 60 -9.58 -9.14 7.04
CA SER A 60 -10.24 -9.69 5.85
C SER A 60 -9.76 -9.03 4.57
N LEU A 61 -9.79 -9.78 3.47
CA LEU A 61 -9.44 -9.24 2.16
C LEU A 61 -10.37 -8.08 1.79
N ALA A 62 -11.65 -8.17 2.12
CA ALA A 62 -12.60 -7.10 1.84
C ALA A 62 -12.19 -5.79 2.52
N LYS A 63 -11.74 -5.85 3.78
CA LYS A 63 -11.25 -4.66 4.49
C LYS A 63 -9.95 -4.13 3.88
N LEU A 64 -9.04 -5.02 3.48
CA LEU A 64 -7.80 -4.63 2.83
C LEU A 64 -8.06 -3.88 1.52
N LEU A 65 -8.97 -4.40 0.69
CA LEU A 65 -9.35 -3.75 -0.57
C LEU A 65 -10.03 -2.41 -0.32
N GLN A 66 -10.87 -2.31 0.71
CA GLN A 66 -11.52 -1.07 1.10
C GLN A 66 -10.50 0.00 1.49
N ILE A 67 -9.51 -0.36 2.30
CA ILE A 67 -8.45 0.54 2.73
C ILE A 67 -7.58 0.97 1.53
N ALA A 68 -7.17 0.00 0.70
CA ALA A 68 -6.35 0.28 -0.47
C ALA A 68 -7.04 1.26 -1.42
N ASP A 69 -8.31 1.00 -1.73
CA ASP A 69 -9.08 1.87 -2.61
C ASP A 69 -9.21 3.29 -2.04
N ALA A 70 -9.52 3.40 -0.75
CA ALA A 70 -9.70 4.70 -0.12
C ALA A 70 -8.41 5.53 -0.06
N LEU A 71 -7.26 4.88 0.09
CA LEU A 71 -5.97 5.56 0.20
C LEU A 71 -5.21 5.66 -1.13
N GLY A 72 -5.79 5.17 -2.22
CA GLY A 72 -5.17 5.29 -3.54
C GLY A 72 -4.11 4.24 -3.83
N VAL A 73 -4.20 3.07 -3.22
CA VAL A 73 -3.32 1.93 -3.51
C VAL A 73 -4.03 1.00 -4.49
N SER A 74 -3.43 0.78 -5.66
CA SER A 74 -3.97 -0.16 -6.64
C SER A 74 -3.36 -1.54 -6.45
N LEU A 75 -4.21 -2.54 -6.37
CA LEU A 75 -3.82 -3.94 -6.34
C LEU A 75 -4.17 -4.58 -7.67
N PHE A 76 -3.27 -5.38 -8.20
CA PHE A 76 -3.51 -6.07 -9.46
C PHE A 76 -2.96 -7.49 -9.39
N VAL A 77 -3.40 -8.32 -10.32
CA VAL A 77 -2.95 -9.71 -10.40
C VAL A 77 -2.33 -9.96 -11.77
N ALA A 78 -1.35 -10.86 -11.80
CA ALA A 78 -0.70 -11.27 -13.03
C ALA A 78 -0.32 -12.75 -12.94
N PRO A 79 -0.25 -13.46 -14.09
CA PRO A 79 0.28 -14.83 -14.07
C PRO A 79 1.71 -14.84 -13.54
N ALA A 80 2.06 -15.86 -12.77
CA ALA A 80 3.41 -15.99 -12.22
C ALA A 80 4.48 -16.00 -13.31
N ALA A 81 4.16 -16.54 -14.49
CA ALA A 81 5.10 -16.58 -15.61
C ALA A 81 5.51 -15.19 -16.11
N LEU A 82 4.67 -14.16 -15.86
CA LEU A 82 4.94 -12.79 -16.29
C LEU A 82 5.48 -11.92 -15.17
N ARG A 83 5.76 -12.49 -14.00
CA ARG A 83 6.13 -11.72 -12.79
C ARG A 83 7.35 -10.83 -13.02
N GLU A 84 8.42 -11.39 -13.60
CA GLU A 84 9.65 -10.63 -13.81
C GLU A 84 9.48 -9.50 -14.84
N GLU A 85 8.71 -9.75 -15.89
CA GLU A 85 8.44 -8.73 -16.90
C GLU A 85 7.63 -7.59 -16.33
N VAL A 86 6.57 -7.90 -15.57
CA VAL A 86 5.72 -6.90 -14.93
C VAL A 86 6.54 -6.10 -13.91
N ARG A 87 7.34 -6.79 -13.09
CA ARG A 87 8.20 -6.12 -12.11
C ARG A 87 9.15 -5.13 -12.77
N SER A 88 9.80 -5.55 -13.87
CA SER A 88 10.72 -4.71 -14.60
C SER A 88 10.02 -3.46 -15.15
N GLN A 89 8.83 -3.62 -15.74
CA GLN A 89 8.09 -2.50 -16.30
C GLN A 89 7.64 -1.50 -15.23
N ILE A 90 7.17 -2.00 -14.08
CA ILE A 90 6.75 -1.13 -12.97
C ILE A 90 7.96 -0.38 -12.41
N GLN A 91 9.10 -1.04 -12.26
CA GLN A 91 10.31 -0.39 -11.77
C GLN A 91 10.82 0.67 -12.75
N ASP A 92 10.73 0.42 -14.05
CA ASP A 92 11.12 1.40 -15.07
C ASP A 92 10.22 2.64 -15.01
N ILE A 93 8.91 2.46 -14.86
CA ILE A 93 7.96 3.57 -14.74
C ILE A 93 8.26 4.37 -13.46
N THR A 94 8.51 3.69 -12.34
CA THR A 94 8.81 4.33 -11.07
C THR A 94 10.12 5.12 -11.15
N ASN A 95 11.16 4.54 -11.74
CA ASN A 95 12.46 5.20 -11.89
C ASN A 95 12.35 6.41 -12.81
N ALA A 96 11.60 6.31 -13.91
CA ALA A 96 11.38 7.44 -14.80
C ALA A 96 10.65 8.59 -14.10
N GLY A 97 9.69 8.26 -13.21
CA GLY A 97 8.98 9.26 -12.41
C GLY A 97 9.89 9.95 -11.40
N ASP A 98 10.86 9.23 -10.85
CA ASP A 98 11.80 9.77 -9.86
C ASP A 98 12.82 10.74 -10.49
N ASP A 99 13.03 10.65 -11.80
CA ASP A 99 13.99 11.51 -12.51
C ASP A 99 13.41 12.88 -12.87
N VAL A 100 12.17 13.13 -12.57
CA VAL A 100 11.49 14.38 -12.94
C VAL A 100 11.53 15.44 -11.85
#